data_6ded9a15e34b72f76153becdc6705ebb
#
_entry.id   6ded9a15e34b72f76153becdc6705ebb
#
_cell.length_a   1.000
_cell.length_b   1.000
_cell.length_c   1.000
_cell.angle_alpha   90.00
_cell.angle_beta   90.00
_cell.angle_gamma   90.00
#
_symmetry.space_group_name_H-M   'P 1'
#
loop_
_entity.id
_entity.type
_entity.pdbx_description
1 polymer ?
#
loop_
_entity_poly.entity_id
_entity_poly.type
_entity_poly.pdbx_seq_one_letter_code
_entity_poly.pdbx_strand_id
1 'polypeptide(L)'
;MDLKNYIITYDDVLDENLCKNAIDLFDRDVESVVRYDNEMCGFSSINITEECEVKKTGLWDALHQHLLLSVKTVGERYMKDVDCERYWPRQNSLEQIKMNKYQHKTEDRFDRHIDVGDYASARRFLGIHMYMNDVEGGATYFNDMDLEISAKCGRILMFPSTWTFPHSYMPPKGGDKYAISTYLHYT
;
A
#
# COMPACT_ATOMS: atom_id res chain seq x y z
N MET A 1 -5.79 21.56 -14.29
CA MET A 1 -5.28 20.90 -13.06
C MET A 1 -4.69 19.58 -13.51
N ASP A 2 -3.43 19.32 -13.21
CA ASP A 2 -2.79 18.04 -13.55
C ASP A 2 -2.97 17.05 -12.36
N LEU A 3 -3.65 15.95 -12.60
CA LEU A 3 -3.91 14.94 -11.58
C LEU A 3 -2.63 14.27 -11.04
N LYS A 4 -1.55 14.27 -11.83
CA LYS A 4 -0.25 13.74 -11.39
C LYS A 4 0.27 14.46 -10.14
N ASN A 5 -0.10 15.73 -9.93
CA ASN A 5 0.31 16.51 -8.77
C ASN A 5 -0.25 15.97 -7.43
N TYR A 6 -1.21 15.05 -7.49
CA TYR A 6 -1.78 14.39 -6.29
C TYR A 6 -1.21 12.99 -6.05
N ILE A 7 -0.31 12.52 -6.92
CA ILE A 7 0.42 11.26 -6.75
C ILE A 7 1.80 11.61 -6.22
N ILE A 8 1.99 11.43 -4.91
CA ILE A 8 3.23 11.84 -4.23
C ILE A 8 3.95 10.63 -3.69
N THR A 9 5.25 10.60 -3.88
CA THR A 9 6.14 9.61 -3.27
C THR A 9 7.03 10.25 -2.21
N TYR A 10 7.23 9.54 -1.13
CA TYR A 10 8.13 9.90 -0.04
C TYR A 10 9.16 8.78 0.11
N ASP A 11 10.41 9.09 -0.22
CA ASP A 11 11.52 8.14 -0.10
C ASP A 11 12.09 8.12 1.32
N ASP A 12 12.70 7.01 1.67
CA ASP A 12 13.46 6.82 2.92
C ASP A 12 12.62 7.09 4.20
N VAL A 13 11.30 6.81 4.13
CA VAL A 13 10.37 6.98 5.26
C VAL A 13 10.45 5.79 6.20
N LEU A 14 10.49 4.58 5.65
CA LEU A 14 10.66 3.36 6.43
C LEU A 14 12.14 2.95 6.40
N ASP A 15 12.68 2.65 7.58
CA ASP A 15 14.05 2.16 7.72
C ASP A 15 14.23 0.80 7.02
N GLU A 16 15.38 0.58 6.40
CA GLU A 16 15.71 -0.65 5.67
C GLU A 16 15.61 -1.90 6.55
N ASN A 17 16.03 -1.82 7.82
CA ASN A 17 15.93 -2.94 8.75
C ASN A 17 14.45 -3.22 9.10
N LEU A 18 13.63 -2.18 9.23
CA LEU A 18 12.19 -2.35 9.42
C LEU A 18 11.55 -3.08 8.24
N CYS A 19 11.90 -2.67 7.03
CA CYS A 19 11.43 -3.30 5.79
C CYS A 19 11.85 -4.76 5.69
N LYS A 20 13.11 -5.06 5.97
CA LYS A 20 13.65 -6.41 6.01
C LYS A 20 12.94 -7.28 7.05
N ASN A 21 12.77 -6.75 8.26
CA ASN A 21 12.05 -7.47 9.33
C ASN A 21 10.59 -7.75 8.93
N ALA A 22 9.91 -6.83 8.23
CA ALA A 22 8.56 -7.05 7.73
C ALA A 22 8.50 -8.22 6.72
N ILE A 23 9.48 -8.30 5.81
CA ILE A 23 9.60 -9.39 4.84
C ILE A 23 9.85 -10.72 5.58
N ASP A 24 10.80 -10.74 6.52
CA ASP A 24 11.12 -11.94 7.31
C ASP A 24 9.91 -12.41 8.13
N LEU A 25 9.09 -11.50 8.65
CA LEU A 25 7.84 -11.82 9.34
C LEU A 25 6.84 -12.46 8.39
N PHE A 26 6.62 -11.85 7.21
CA PHE A 26 5.69 -12.36 6.21
C PHE A 26 6.05 -13.78 5.77
N ASP A 27 7.33 -14.04 5.49
CA ASP A 27 7.78 -15.35 4.99
C ASP A 27 7.76 -16.45 6.07
N ARG A 28 7.76 -16.08 7.37
CA ARG A 28 7.64 -17.02 8.50
C ARG A 28 6.20 -17.29 8.90
N ASP A 29 5.31 -16.31 8.78
CA ASP A 29 3.91 -16.41 9.22
C ASP A 29 3.02 -17.03 8.13
N VAL A 30 3.35 -18.25 7.73
CA VAL A 30 2.66 -18.96 6.64
C VAL A 30 1.20 -19.28 6.94
N GLU A 31 0.83 -19.35 8.23
CA GLU A 31 -0.53 -19.67 8.68
C GLU A 31 -1.50 -18.50 8.45
N SER A 32 -1.00 -17.27 8.48
CA SER A 32 -1.82 -16.07 8.27
C SER A 32 -1.92 -15.65 6.80
N VAL A 33 -1.18 -16.32 5.91
CA VAL A 33 -1.16 -15.99 4.48
C VAL A 33 -2.45 -16.42 3.79
N VAL A 34 -3.09 -15.47 3.12
CA VAL A 34 -4.21 -15.72 2.20
C VAL A 34 -3.75 -15.49 0.77
N ARG A 35 -3.95 -16.49 -0.10
CA ARG A 35 -3.66 -16.37 -1.53
C ARG A 35 -4.87 -15.84 -2.28
N TYR A 36 -4.66 -14.79 -3.06
CA TYR A 36 -5.61 -14.28 -4.05
C TYR A 36 -5.10 -14.68 -5.43
N ASP A 37 -5.94 -15.36 -6.21
CA ASP A 37 -5.57 -15.84 -7.55
C ASP A 37 -6.84 -15.92 -8.41
N ASN A 38 -7.00 -14.94 -9.31
CA ASN A 38 -8.12 -14.85 -10.23
C ASN A 38 -7.68 -14.14 -11.52
N GLU A 39 -8.60 -13.92 -12.45
CA GLU A 39 -8.31 -13.27 -13.74
C GLU A 39 -7.67 -11.87 -13.59
N MET A 40 -8.03 -11.12 -12.54
CA MET A 40 -7.58 -9.74 -12.33
C MET A 40 -6.32 -9.64 -11.50
N CYS A 41 -6.06 -10.59 -10.61
CA CYS A 41 -4.93 -10.47 -9.70
C CYS A 41 -4.36 -11.82 -9.25
N GLY A 42 -3.04 -11.83 -9.02
CA GLY A 42 -2.33 -12.88 -8.31
C GLY A 42 -1.43 -12.23 -7.24
N PHE A 43 -1.61 -12.56 -5.97
CA PHE A 43 -0.74 -12.17 -4.85
C PHE A 43 -1.10 -12.94 -3.56
N SER A 44 -0.18 -12.98 -2.63
CA SER A 44 -0.41 -13.48 -1.27
C SER A 44 -0.50 -12.32 -0.29
N SER A 45 -1.34 -12.39 0.73
CA SER A 45 -1.60 -11.27 1.65
C SER A 45 -1.67 -11.72 3.10
N ILE A 46 -1.17 -10.88 4.02
CA ILE A 46 -1.42 -10.98 5.46
C ILE A 46 -2.09 -9.68 5.92
N ASN A 47 -3.19 -9.82 6.68
CA ASN A 47 -3.87 -8.68 7.28
C ASN A 47 -3.23 -8.38 8.65
N ILE A 48 -2.26 -7.46 8.67
CA ILE A 48 -1.51 -7.09 9.88
C ILE A 48 -2.44 -6.57 10.99
N THR A 49 -3.43 -5.74 10.65
CA THR A 49 -4.38 -5.20 11.64
C THR A 49 -5.18 -6.33 12.29
N GLU A 50 -5.63 -7.32 11.51
CA GLU A 50 -6.36 -8.48 12.06
C GLU A 50 -5.50 -9.32 12.99
N GLU A 51 -4.21 -9.55 12.64
CA GLU A 51 -3.26 -10.26 13.48
C GLU A 51 -3.04 -9.56 14.83
N CYS A 52 -2.97 -8.22 14.84
CA CYS A 52 -2.73 -7.43 16.05
C CYS A 52 -4.00 -7.24 16.89
N GLU A 53 -5.11 -6.82 16.28
CA GLU A 53 -6.29 -6.36 17.00
C GLU A 53 -7.30 -7.47 17.28
N VAL A 54 -7.42 -8.46 16.40
CA VAL A 54 -8.39 -9.55 16.51
C VAL A 54 -7.74 -10.80 17.05
N LYS A 55 -6.73 -11.35 16.37
CA LYS A 55 -6.06 -12.58 16.75
C LYS A 55 -5.08 -12.39 17.92
N LYS A 56 -4.55 -11.16 18.09
CA LYS A 56 -3.63 -10.77 19.16
C LYS A 56 -2.42 -11.71 19.28
N THR A 57 -1.84 -12.03 18.13
CA THR A 57 -0.68 -12.94 18.05
C THR A 57 0.59 -12.33 18.67
N GLY A 58 0.66 -11.00 18.79
CA GLY A 58 1.83 -10.25 19.24
C GLY A 58 2.98 -10.19 18.24
N LEU A 59 2.92 -11.01 17.19
CA LEU A 59 4.00 -11.14 16.22
C LEU A 59 4.21 -9.87 15.39
N TRP A 60 3.13 -9.18 15.04
CA TRP A 60 3.10 -8.01 14.15
C TRP A 60 3.02 -6.67 14.88
N ASP A 61 2.86 -6.65 16.22
CA ASP A 61 2.54 -5.44 16.98
C ASP A 61 3.56 -4.31 16.80
N ALA A 62 4.85 -4.62 16.90
CA ALA A 62 5.90 -3.61 16.75
C ALA A 62 5.91 -2.99 15.36
N LEU A 63 5.76 -3.79 14.30
CA LEU A 63 5.64 -3.31 12.93
C LEU A 63 4.38 -2.47 12.75
N HIS A 64 3.23 -2.95 13.23
CA HIS A 64 1.95 -2.24 13.14
C HIS A 64 2.05 -0.82 13.73
N GLN A 65 2.62 -0.67 14.92
CA GLN A 65 2.80 0.64 15.55
C GLN A 65 3.69 1.58 14.74
N HIS A 66 4.79 1.07 14.15
CA HIS A 66 5.65 1.87 13.28
C HIS A 66 4.91 2.33 12.01
N LEU A 67 4.13 1.44 11.39
CA LEU A 67 3.34 1.77 10.20
C LEU A 67 2.28 2.86 10.50
N LEU A 68 1.58 2.75 11.63
CA LEU A 68 0.61 3.77 12.06
C LEU A 68 1.26 5.15 12.21
N LEU A 69 2.43 5.21 12.86
CA LEU A 69 3.18 6.46 13.04
C LEU A 69 3.66 7.02 11.69
N SER A 70 4.17 6.17 10.82
CA SER A 70 4.64 6.56 9.48
C SER A 70 3.52 7.13 8.64
N VAL A 71 2.36 6.46 8.62
CA VAL A 71 1.16 6.94 7.90
C VAL A 71 0.72 8.31 8.40
N LYS A 72 0.67 8.51 9.71
CA LYS A 72 0.31 9.80 10.31
C LYS A 72 1.28 10.89 9.86
N THR A 73 2.59 10.66 10.00
CA THR A 73 3.63 11.64 9.66
C THR A 73 3.58 12.01 8.17
N VAL A 74 3.46 11.01 7.29
CA VAL A 74 3.44 11.26 5.84
C VAL A 74 2.10 11.87 5.41
N GLY A 75 0.99 11.50 6.07
CA GLY A 75 -0.32 12.12 5.81
C GLY A 75 -0.34 13.62 6.12
N GLU A 76 0.27 14.04 7.24
CA GLU A 76 0.42 15.45 7.60
C GLU A 76 1.30 16.21 6.58
N ARG A 77 2.30 15.55 6.02
CA ARG A 77 3.14 16.10 4.95
C ARG A 77 2.38 16.20 3.63
N TYR A 78 1.66 15.13 3.24
CA TYR A 78 0.85 15.09 2.03
C TYR A 78 -0.18 16.23 1.99
N MET A 79 -0.89 16.50 3.09
CA MET A 79 -1.86 17.59 3.17
C MET A 79 -1.26 18.95 2.77
N LYS A 80 -0.01 19.21 3.17
CA LYS A 80 0.73 20.45 2.86
C LYS A 80 1.20 20.46 1.42
N ASP A 81 1.78 19.35 0.96
CA ASP A 81 2.39 19.26 -0.37
C ASP A 81 1.34 19.41 -1.50
N VAL A 82 0.09 18.98 -1.27
CA VAL A 82 -1.02 19.14 -2.22
C VAL A 82 -1.98 20.29 -1.88
N ASP A 83 -1.66 21.12 -0.87
CA ASP A 83 -2.45 22.27 -0.41
C ASP A 83 -3.93 21.95 -0.14
N CYS A 84 -4.18 20.83 0.58
CA CYS A 84 -5.53 20.37 0.86
C CYS A 84 -5.94 20.42 2.34
N GLU A 85 -5.15 21.02 3.22
CA GLU A 85 -5.37 21.02 4.68
C GLU A 85 -6.79 21.48 5.06
N ARG A 86 -7.32 22.54 4.43
CA ARG A 86 -8.66 23.07 4.70
C ARG A 86 -9.80 22.15 4.26
N TYR A 87 -9.52 21.22 3.35
CA TYR A 87 -10.50 20.26 2.82
C TYR A 87 -10.34 18.87 3.41
N TRP A 88 -9.27 18.65 4.21
CA TRP A 88 -9.03 17.36 4.82
C TRP A 88 -10.19 16.97 5.75
N PRO A 89 -10.67 15.73 5.66
CA PRO A 89 -11.75 15.27 6.51
C PRO A 89 -11.39 15.40 7.99
N ARG A 90 -12.22 16.11 8.77
CA ARG A 90 -11.99 16.31 10.21
C ARG A 90 -12.07 15.00 10.99
N GLN A 91 -12.90 14.08 10.52
CA GLN A 91 -13.05 12.73 11.07
C GLN A 91 -12.65 11.75 9.97
N ASN A 92 -11.61 11.01 10.23
CA ASN A 92 -11.10 9.97 9.34
C ASN A 92 -10.43 8.88 10.17
N SER A 93 -10.37 7.69 9.59
CA SER A 93 -9.69 6.54 10.17
C SER A 93 -8.84 5.85 9.11
N LEU A 94 -7.89 5.07 9.59
CA LEU A 94 -7.12 4.18 8.74
C LEU A 94 -7.86 2.85 8.58
N GLU A 95 -7.93 2.33 7.37
CA GLU A 95 -8.38 0.96 7.12
C GLU A 95 -7.34 -0.07 7.56
N GLN A 96 -7.73 -1.33 7.48
CA GLN A 96 -6.83 -2.44 7.76
C GLN A 96 -5.54 -2.33 6.94
N ILE A 97 -4.42 -2.53 7.61
CA ILE A 97 -3.09 -2.57 7.00
C ILE A 97 -2.86 -4.00 6.50
N LYS A 98 -2.63 -4.16 5.20
CA LYS A 98 -2.37 -5.46 4.58
C LYS A 98 -1.00 -5.47 3.93
N MET A 99 -0.22 -6.49 4.22
CA MET A 99 1.05 -6.73 3.52
C MET A 99 0.83 -7.76 2.41
N ASN A 100 1.29 -7.43 1.22
CA ASN A 100 1.09 -8.22 0.01
C ASN A 100 2.44 -8.64 -0.58
N LYS A 101 2.52 -9.90 -1.00
CA LYS A 101 3.66 -10.48 -1.73
C LYS A 101 3.23 -10.82 -3.15
N TYR A 102 3.93 -10.26 -4.12
CA TYR A 102 3.79 -10.57 -5.55
C TYR A 102 4.99 -11.41 -5.97
N GLN A 103 4.73 -12.66 -6.33
CA GLN A 103 5.79 -13.60 -6.66
C GLN A 103 6.24 -13.42 -8.11
N HIS A 104 7.55 -13.32 -8.30
CA HIS A 104 8.16 -13.21 -9.62
C HIS A 104 7.90 -14.45 -10.51
N LYS A 105 8.01 -15.65 -9.92
CA LYS A 105 7.91 -16.92 -10.68
C LYS A 105 6.51 -17.19 -11.24
N THR A 106 5.47 -16.64 -10.62
CA THR A 106 4.07 -16.77 -11.02
C THR A 106 3.55 -15.55 -11.78
N GLU A 107 4.44 -14.58 -12.05
CA GLU A 107 4.09 -13.32 -12.71
C GLU A 107 2.93 -12.60 -12.01
N ASP A 108 2.94 -12.64 -10.67
CA ASP A 108 1.91 -12.04 -9.85
C ASP A 108 1.75 -10.56 -10.17
N ARG A 109 0.51 -10.12 -10.28
CA ARG A 109 0.16 -8.76 -10.65
C ARG A 109 -1.19 -8.37 -10.08
N PHE A 110 -1.57 -7.14 -10.27
CA PHE A 110 -2.95 -6.69 -10.15
C PHE A 110 -3.26 -5.83 -11.37
N ASP A 111 -4.18 -6.30 -12.20
CA ASP A 111 -4.57 -5.61 -13.41
C ASP A 111 -5.21 -4.26 -13.11
N ARG A 112 -5.40 -3.43 -14.13
CA ARG A 112 -5.96 -2.09 -13.98
C ARG A 112 -7.26 -2.11 -13.20
N HIS A 113 -7.28 -1.37 -12.10
CA HIS A 113 -8.41 -1.25 -11.19
C HIS A 113 -8.49 0.14 -10.57
N ILE A 114 -9.53 0.37 -9.79
CA ILE A 114 -9.70 1.53 -8.91
C ILE A 114 -9.95 1.03 -7.49
N ASP A 115 -9.52 1.80 -6.49
CA ASP A 115 -9.66 1.41 -5.08
C ASP A 115 -11.06 1.60 -4.52
N VAL A 116 -11.89 2.42 -5.19
CA VAL A 116 -13.28 2.70 -4.83
C VAL A 116 -14.18 2.20 -5.94
N GLY A 117 -14.62 0.94 -5.83
CA GLY A 117 -15.43 0.27 -6.83
C GLY A 117 -16.85 -0.10 -6.36
N ASP A 118 -17.15 0.01 -5.07
CA ASP A 118 -18.40 -0.41 -4.47
C ASP A 118 -18.77 0.43 -3.24
N TYR A 119 -19.93 0.12 -2.64
CA TYR A 119 -20.43 0.83 -1.46
C TYR A 119 -19.52 0.66 -0.23
N ALA A 120 -18.90 -0.50 -0.06
CA ALA A 120 -18.03 -0.77 1.09
C ALA A 120 -16.75 0.07 1.04
N SER A 121 -16.18 0.25 -0.15
CA SER A 121 -14.99 1.06 -0.40
C SER A 121 -15.27 2.56 -0.63
N ALA A 122 -16.55 2.95 -0.79
CA ALA A 122 -16.95 4.33 -1.14
C ALA A 122 -16.46 5.42 -0.16
N ARG A 123 -16.11 5.05 1.07
CA ARG A 123 -15.58 5.98 2.08
C ARG A 123 -14.11 6.30 1.93
N ARG A 124 -13.35 5.55 1.13
CA ARG A 124 -11.93 5.78 0.90
C ARG A 124 -11.71 7.09 0.16
N PHE A 125 -10.77 7.89 0.63
CA PHE A 125 -10.39 9.13 -0.06
C PHE A 125 -8.90 9.19 -0.41
N LEU A 126 -8.03 8.41 0.28
CA LEU A 126 -6.60 8.39 0.03
C LEU A 126 -6.05 6.97 0.11
N GLY A 127 -5.38 6.53 -0.93
CA GLY A 127 -4.60 5.30 -0.98
C GLY A 127 -3.18 5.51 -0.47
N ILE A 128 -2.65 4.54 0.26
CA ILE A 128 -1.31 4.57 0.85
C ILE A 128 -0.65 3.23 0.57
N HIS A 129 0.42 3.26 -0.22
CA HIS A 129 1.21 2.07 -0.53
C HIS A 129 2.64 2.25 -0.04
N MET A 130 3.19 1.23 0.60
CA MET A 130 4.54 1.23 1.16
C MET A 130 5.32 0.07 0.58
N TYR A 131 6.49 0.34 0.04
CA TYR A 131 7.32 -0.68 -0.62
C TYR A 131 8.39 -1.15 0.35
N MET A 132 8.48 -2.48 0.54
CA MET A 132 9.39 -3.09 1.51
C MET A 132 10.73 -3.47 0.91
N ASN A 133 10.85 -3.52 -0.42
CA ASN A 133 12.10 -3.85 -1.09
C ASN A 133 12.23 -3.15 -2.44
N ASP A 134 13.48 -3.05 -2.89
CA ASP A 134 13.80 -2.72 -4.26
C ASP A 134 13.56 -3.97 -5.13
N VAL A 135 12.86 -3.80 -6.23
CA VAL A 135 12.68 -4.87 -7.22
C VAL A 135 12.54 -4.29 -8.62
N GLU A 136 13.20 -4.89 -9.57
CA GLU A 136 13.00 -4.57 -10.98
C GLU A 136 11.60 -5.01 -11.43
N GLY A 137 10.92 -4.20 -12.21
CA GLY A 137 9.49 -4.37 -12.47
C GLY A 137 8.68 -4.09 -11.21
N GLY A 138 7.52 -4.71 -11.03
CA GLY A 138 6.71 -4.57 -9.81
C GLY A 138 6.21 -3.15 -9.52
N ALA A 139 6.32 -2.24 -10.46
CA ALA A 139 5.91 -0.85 -10.32
C ALA A 139 4.40 -0.72 -10.13
N THR A 140 3.98 0.37 -9.48
CA THR A 140 2.60 0.83 -9.54
C THR A 140 2.48 1.76 -10.75
N TYR A 141 1.63 1.40 -11.71
CA TYR A 141 1.46 2.11 -12.96
C TYR A 141 0.08 2.76 -13.02
N PHE A 142 0.06 4.09 -13.10
CA PHE A 142 -1.17 4.89 -13.30
C PHE A 142 -1.46 4.97 -14.79
N ASN A 143 -2.31 4.07 -15.26
CA ASN A 143 -2.53 3.77 -16.67
C ASN A 143 -2.95 4.99 -17.52
N ASP A 144 -3.89 5.81 -17.02
CA ASP A 144 -4.43 6.95 -17.77
C ASP A 144 -3.50 8.17 -17.76
N MET A 145 -2.45 8.13 -16.95
CA MET A 145 -1.50 9.22 -16.78
C MET A 145 -0.12 8.89 -17.36
N ASP A 146 0.10 7.65 -17.82
CA ASP A 146 1.41 7.15 -18.24
C ASP A 146 2.50 7.48 -17.20
N LEU A 147 2.20 7.11 -15.94
CA LEU A 147 3.08 7.37 -14.81
C LEU A 147 3.42 6.08 -14.09
N GLU A 148 4.71 5.78 -14.02
CA GLU A 148 5.24 4.60 -13.33
C GLU A 148 5.92 4.99 -12.03
N ILE A 149 5.54 4.33 -10.94
CA ILE A 149 6.17 4.46 -9.63
C ILE A 149 6.88 3.15 -9.30
N SER A 150 8.20 3.15 -9.37
CA SER A 150 9.02 1.98 -9.07
C SER A 150 8.92 1.56 -7.60
N ALA A 151 8.96 0.25 -7.35
CA ALA A 151 9.10 -0.30 -6.00
C ALA A 151 10.50 0.02 -5.47
N LYS A 152 10.58 0.79 -4.39
CA LYS A 152 11.82 1.18 -3.71
C LYS A 152 11.67 0.97 -2.21
N CYS A 153 12.63 0.31 -1.59
CA CYS A 153 12.63 0.06 -0.15
C CYS A 153 12.43 1.37 0.64
N GLY A 154 11.51 1.34 1.60
CA GLY A 154 11.20 2.49 2.46
C GLY A 154 10.37 3.60 1.83
N ARG A 155 10.00 3.49 0.54
CA ARG A 155 9.15 4.46 -0.15
C ARG A 155 7.68 4.31 0.26
N ILE A 156 7.03 5.44 0.49
CA ILE A 156 5.57 5.52 0.62
C ILE A 156 5.01 6.30 -0.57
N LEU A 157 4.01 5.74 -1.23
CA LEU A 157 3.21 6.36 -2.28
C LEU A 157 1.84 6.72 -1.73
N MET A 158 1.39 7.96 -1.94
CA MET A 158 0.05 8.44 -1.58
C MET A 158 -0.64 9.05 -2.79
N PHE A 159 -1.93 8.73 -2.96
CA PHE A 159 -2.77 9.25 -4.04
C PHE A 159 -4.26 9.13 -3.70
N PRO A 160 -5.13 9.97 -4.28
CA PRO A 160 -6.57 9.85 -4.08
C PRO A 160 -7.11 8.52 -4.60
N SER A 161 -7.99 7.86 -3.82
CA SER A 161 -8.49 6.51 -4.13
C SER A 161 -9.63 6.47 -5.15
N THR A 162 -9.97 7.61 -5.78
CA THR A 162 -11.15 7.73 -6.63
C THR A 162 -10.95 7.15 -8.04
N TRP A 163 -12.04 7.02 -8.79
CA TRP A 163 -12.06 6.49 -10.16
C TRP A 163 -11.18 7.28 -11.17
N THR A 164 -10.71 8.47 -10.80
CA THR A 164 -9.79 9.28 -11.60
C THR A 164 -8.34 8.83 -11.49
N PHE A 165 -8.03 7.87 -10.63
CA PHE A 165 -6.69 7.31 -10.42
C PHE A 165 -6.64 5.80 -10.66
N PRO A 166 -7.07 5.31 -11.84
CA PRO A 166 -6.93 3.89 -12.15
C PRO A 166 -5.47 3.52 -12.25
N HIS A 167 -5.13 2.40 -11.63
CA HIS A 167 -3.74 1.93 -11.58
C HIS A 167 -3.65 0.41 -11.63
N SER A 168 -2.45 -0.09 -11.84
CA SER A 168 -2.11 -1.51 -11.85
C SER A 168 -0.81 -1.77 -11.11
N TYR A 169 -0.61 -2.99 -10.63
CA TYR A 169 0.67 -3.46 -10.13
C TYR A 169 1.30 -4.38 -11.17
N MET A 170 2.42 -3.93 -11.71
CA MET A 170 3.16 -4.67 -12.72
C MET A 170 3.83 -5.90 -12.09
N PRO A 171 3.98 -7.01 -12.86
CA PRO A 171 4.72 -8.18 -12.39
C PRO A 171 6.15 -7.81 -12.00
N PRO A 172 6.64 -8.28 -10.85
CA PRO A 172 8.04 -8.09 -10.47
C PRO A 172 8.97 -8.96 -11.35
N LYS A 173 10.21 -8.49 -11.53
CA LYS A 173 11.26 -9.16 -12.30
C LYS A 173 12.49 -9.35 -11.40
N GLY A 174 13.12 -10.51 -11.49
CA GLY A 174 14.36 -10.77 -10.73
C GLY A 174 14.20 -11.07 -9.24
N GLY A 175 13.00 -10.95 -8.68
CA GLY A 175 12.69 -11.24 -7.28
C GLY A 175 11.25 -10.95 -6.92
N ASP A 176 10.81 -11.39 -5.75
CA ASP A 176 9.45 -11.14 -5.26
C ASP A 176 9.33 -9.68 -4.76
N LYS A 177 8.18 -9.06 -5.00
CA LYS A 177 7.84 -7.74 -4.47
C LYS A 177 7.04 -7.88 -3.19
N TYR A 178 7.42 -7.11 -2.18
CA TYR A 178 6.65 -6.95 -0.96
C TYR A 178 6.18 -5.51 -0.81
N ALA A 179 4.89 -5.34 -0.59
CA ALA A 179 4.29 -4.02 -0.41
C ALA A 179 3.17 -4.06 0.62
N ILE A 180 2.99 -2.96 1.32
CA ILE A 180 1.89 -2.78 2.26
C ILE A 180 0.89 -1.80 1.64
N SER A 181 -0.41 -2.08 1.79
CA SER A 181 -1.49 -1.21 1.35
C SER A 181 -2.47 -0.93 2.50
N THR A 182 -2.93 0.30 2.55
CA THR A 182 -4.01 0.75 3.43
C THR A 182 -4.65 2.02 2.85
N TYR A 183 -5.74 2.50 3.46
CA TYR A 183 -6.48 3.66 2.99
C TYR A 183 -6.90 4.54 4.16
N LEU A 184 -6.93 5.85 3.93
CA LEU A 184 -7.70 6.75 4.78
C LEU A 184 -9.14 6.83 4.27
N HIS A 185 -10.09 6.76 5.21
CA HIS A 185 -11.52 6.82 4.89
C HIS A 185 -12.29 7.73 5.84
N TYR A 186 -13.42 8.23 5.37
CA TYR A 186 -14.36 9.01 6.18
C TYR A 186 -14.99 8.12 7.27
N THR A 187 -15.19 8.67 8.47
CA THR A 187 -15.88 8.04 9.61
C THR A 187 -17.13 8.81 10.00
#